data_1924083af4cd9056b01817e46a58850e
#
_entry.id   1924083af4cd9056b01817e46a58850e
#
_cell.length_a   1.000
_cell.length_b   1.000
_cell.length_c   1.000
_cell.angle_alpha   90.00
_cell.angle_beta   90.00
_cell.angle_gamma   90.00
#
_symmetry.space_group_name_H-M   'P 1'
#
loop_
_entity.id
_entity.type
_entity.pdbx_description
1 polymer ?
#
loop_
_entity_poly.entity_id
_entity_poly.type
_entity_poly.pdbx_seq_one_letter_code
_entity_poly.pdbx_strand_id
1 'polypeptide(L)'
;MKLIIKSSLPENSISHFVHSFWMLENKTGKNIPSTVLPNGMIDMTLMKINSGNWEMLVRGIDTLPSQVTILTDTKIFTIGLKLLAVEYLLGDSIKDVLNEGRHFTNDFWQFEETDLSSLENFCKKATQKIKTISTENIDSRKKKLFELIYSSHGSMKIKKLSEKVFWSSRQINRYFNQQFGISPKAYCNILRLGASFKHISEGKLFPEQNFTDQNHFIKVIKKYAGVTPKELSKNKDDRFIDITAIKNFPS
;
A
#
# COMPACT_ATOMS: atom_id res chain seq x y z
N MET A 1 -17.18 0.32 22.52
CA MET A 1 -17.06 0.65 21.11
C MET A 1 -15.61 0.48 20.68
N LYS A 2 -15.33 0.04 19.47
CA LYS A 2 -13.99 -0.43 19.07
C LYS A 2 -13.61 0.10 17.67
N LEU A 3 -12.32 0.34 17.43
CA LEU A 3 -11.76 0.45 16.08
C LEU A 3 -11.69 -0.98 15.50
N ILE A 4 -12.33 -1.17 14.35
CA ILE A 4 -12.36 -2.47 13.66
C ILE A 4 -11.49 -2.36 12.42
N ILE A 5 -10.49 -3.22 12.31
CA ILE A 5 -9.64 -3.34 11.12
C ILE A 5 -9.68 -4.80 10.68
N LYS A 6 -10.01 -5.02 9.40
CA LYS A 6 -10.00 -6.34 8.77
C LYS A 6 -9.24 -6.26 7.46
N SER A 7 -8.59 -7.35 7.07
CA SER A 7 -7.85 -7.43 5.82
C SER A 7 -8.04 -8.78 5.13
N SER A 8 -7.81 -8.80 3.84
CA SER A 8 -7.87 -10.01 3.00
C SER A 8 -6.80 -9.94 1.92
N LEU A 9 -6.26 -11.10 1.56
CA LEU A 9 -5.34 -11.23 0.43
C LEU A 9 -6.12 -11.36 -0.89
N PRO A 10 -5.54 -10.89 -2.01
CA PRO A 10 -6.15 -11.07 -3.32
C PRO A 10 -6.03 -12.53 -3.80
N GLU A 11 -6.93 -12.94 -4.67
CA GLU A 11 -6.76 -14.16 -5.46
C GLU A 11 -5.50 -14.07 -6.33
N ASN A 12 -4.89 -15.22 -6.63
CA ASN A 12 -3.69 -15.30 -7.48
C ASN A 12 -3.87 -14.64 -8.86
N SER A 13 -5.08 -14.73 -9.42
CA SER A 13 -5.44 -14.16 -10.73
C SER A 13 -5.23 -12.64 -10.85
N ILE A 14 -5.36 -11.90 -9.74
CA ILE A 14 -5.21 -10.43 -9.69
C ILE A 14 -4.03 -9.98 -8.82
N SER A 15 -3.27 -10.91 -8.26
CA SER A 15 -2.17 -10.63 -7.32
C SER A 15 -1.02 -9.81 -7.92
N HIS A 16 -0.93 -9.74 -9.25
CA HIS A 16 0.02 -8.87 -9.94
C HIS A 16 -0.36 -7.39 -9.90
N PHE A 17 -1.65 -7.06 -9.70
CA PHE A 17 -2.18 -5.71 -9.54
C PHE A 17 -2.47 -5.35 -8.09
N VAL A 18 -2.94 -6.30 -7.30
CA VAL A 18 -3.40 -6.06 -5.93
C VAL A 18 -2.43 -6.67 -4.92
N HIS A 19 -2.13 -5.92 -3.88
CA HIS A 19 -1.38 -6.39 -2.73
C HIS A 19 -2.30 -6.93 -1.65
N SER A 20 -3.34 -6.16 -1.31
CA SER A 20 -4.28 -6.50 -0.23
C SER A 20 -5.59 -5.73 -0.37
N PHE A 21 -6.62 -6.23 0.30
CA PHE A 21 -7.84 -5.51 0.62
C PHE A 21 -7.91 -5.28 2.13
N TRP A 22 -8.46 -4.16 2.55
CA TRP A 22 -8.70 -3.92 3.96
C TRP A 22 -9.92 -3.03 4.20
N MET A 23 -10.45 -3.13 5.40
CA MET A 23 -11.58 -2.36 5.89
C MET A 23 -11.23 -1.79 7.25
N LEU A 24 -11.58 -0.54 7.47
CA LEU A 24 -11.50 0.11 8.77
C LEU A 24 -12.87 0.71 9.11
N GLU A 25 -13.31 0.52 10.36
CA GLU A 25 -14.52 1.12 10.87
C GLU A 25 -14.26 1.68 12.27
N ASN A 26 -14.48 2.99 12.44
CA ASN A 26 -14.33 3.66 13.72
C ASN A 26 -15.68 3.76 14.43
N LYS A 27 -15.93 2.83 15.35
CA LYS A 27 -17.11 2.79 16.23
C LYS A 27 -16.78 3.18 17.68
N THR A 28 -15.70 3.95 17.90
CA THR A 28 -15.29 4.29 19.26
C THR A 28 -16.08 5.45 19.89
N GLY A 29 -16.77 6.22 19.07
CA GLY A 29 -17.41 7.48 19.46
C GLY A 29 -16.44 8.65 19.62
N LYS A 30 -15.17 8.49 19.18
CA LYS A 30 -14.12 9.51 19.27
C LYS A 30 -13.32 9.55 17.97
N ASN A 31 -12.78 10.72 17.67
CA ASN A 31 -11.77 10.87 16.63
C ASN A 31 -10.46 10.24 17.08
N ILE A 32 -9.80 9.49 16.20
CA ILE A 32 -8.57 8.75 16.50
C ILE A 32 -7.43 9.36 15.68
N PRO A 33 -6.48 10.09 16.32
CA PRO A 33 -5.24 10.50 15.66
C PRO A 33 -4.41 9.26 15.30
N SER A 34 -4.02 9.15 14.05
CA SER A 34 -3.30 7.97 13.54
C SER A 34 -2.18 8.38 12.58
N THR A 35 -1.27 7.47 12.35
CA THR A 35 -0.17 7.64 11.40
C THR A 35 -0.22 6.54 10.36
N VAL A 36 -0.22 6.90 9.09
CA VAL A 36 -0.04 6.01 7.94
C VAL A 36 1.44 5.96 7.61
N LEU A 37 1.99 4.78 7.47
CA LEU A 37 3.40 4.56 7.17
C LEU A 37 3.62 4.31 5.68
N PRO A 38 4.78 4.74 5.12
CA PRO A 38 5.15 4.37 3.76
C PRO A 38 5.30 2.85 3.63
N ASN A 39 4.48 2.23 2.79
CA ASN A 39 4.49 0.78 2.55
C ASN A 39 4.75 0.41 1.08
N GLY A 40 4.78 1.43 0.19
CA GLY A 40 5.02 1.27 -1.24
C GLY A 40 3.78 0.85 -2.04
N MET A 41 2.61 0.84 -1.42
CA MET A 41 1.34 0.59 -2.12
C MET A 41 0.69 1.91 -2.54
N ILE A 42 -0.24 1.80 -3.45
CA ILE A 42 -1.16 2.86 -3.87
C ILE A 42 -2.51 2.48 -3.33
N ASP A 43 -3.12 3.33 -2.55
CA ASP A 43 -4.39 3.04 -1.91
C ASP A 43 -5.56 3.63 -2.70
N MET A 44 -6.39 2.76 -3.29
CA MET A 44 -7.70 3.13 -3.79
C MET A 44 -8.72 2.92 -2.67
N THR A 45 -9.21 4.01 -2.14
CA THR A 45 -10.02 4.04 -0.90
C THR A 45 -11.42 4.55 -1.17
N LEU A 46 -12.43 3.82 -0.70
CA LEU A 46 -13.81 4.26 -0.55
C LEU A 46 -14.04 4.58 0.91
N MET A 47 -14.48 5.79 1.20
CA MET A 47 -14.70 6.29 2.55
C MET A 47 -16.09 6.89 2.70
N LYS A 48 -16.75 6.57 3.81
CA LYS A 48 -18.01 7.16 4.24
C LYS A 48 -17.87 7.66 5.67
N ILE A 49 -18.25 8.90 5.91
CA ILE A 49 -18.23 9.52 7.23
C ILE A 49 -19.68 9.76 7.64
N ASN A 50 -20.07 9.27 8.80
CA ASN A 50 -21.44 9.32 9.31
C ASN A 50 -22.45 8.74 8.28
N SER A 51 -23.56 9.44 8.05
CA SER A 51 -24.57 9.12 7.04
C SER A 51 -24.31 9.77 5.66
N GLY A 52 -23.10 10.32 5.44
CA GLY A 52 -22.73 10.96 4.18
C GLY A 52 -22.66 9.99 2.99
N ASN A 53 -22.27 10.51 1.85
CA ASN A 53 -22.06 9.72 0.64
C ASN A 53 -20.69 9.01 0.71
N TRP A 54 -20.54 7.94 -0.09
CA TRP A 54 -19.23 7.34 -0.34
C TRP A 54 -18.39 8.24 -1.22
N GLU A 55 -17.17 8.48 -0.79
CA GLU A 55 -16.16 9.20 -1.56
C GLU A 55 -15.04 8.25 -1.95
N MET A 56 -14.54 8.40 -3.18
CA MET A 56 -13.39 7.64 -3.66
C MET A 56 -12.16 8.52 -3.72
N LEU A 57 -11.07 8.04 -3.11
CA LEU A 57 -9.76 8.66 -3.10
C LEU A 57 -8.71 7.68 -3.61
N VAL A 58 -7.85 8.11 -4.50
CA VAL A 58 -6.61 7.39 -4.83
C VAL A 58 -5.45 8.13 -4.20
N ARG A 59 -4.77 7.49 -3.25
CA ARG A 59 -3.56 7.98 -2.63
C ARG A 59 -2.35 7.36 -3.33
N GLY A 60 -1.41 8.21 -3.72
CA GLY A 60 -0.16 7.78 -4.36
C GLY A 60 0.82 7.16 -3.35
N ILE A 61 2.07 6.99 -3.80
CA ILE A 61 3.12 6.43 -2.95
C ILE A 61 3.48 7.44 -1.85
N ASP A 62 3.42 7.01 -0.60
CA ASP A 62 3.97 7.78 0.50
C ASP A 62 5.48 7.55 0.63
N THR A 63 6.24 8.63 0.78
CA THR A 63 7.68 8.63 1.05
C THR A 63 8.02 9.05 2.46
N LEU A 64 7.03 9.56 3.19
CA LEU A 64 7.09 10.02 4.58
C LEU A 64 5.83 9.56 5.33
N PRO A 65 5.87 9.45 6.67
CA PRO A 65 4.68 9.14 7.44
C PRO A 65 3.66 10.29 7.38
N SER A 66 2.39 9.93 7.19
CA SER A 66 1.28 10.89 7.14
C SER A 66 0.47 10.85 8.43
N GLN A 67 0.24 12.03 9.01
CA GLN A 67 -0.68 12.16 10.14
C GLN A 67 -2.11 12.27 9.61
N VAL A 68 -2.99 11.42 10.10
CA VAL A 68 -4.41 11.41 9.72
C VAL A 68 -5.26 11.39 10.98
N THR A 69 -6.50 11.84 10.86
CA THR A 69 -7.51 11.69 11.93
C THR A 69 -8.64 10.82 11.39
N ILE A 70 -8.82 9.66 11.98
CA ILE A 70 -9.96 8.79 11.68
C ILE A 70 -11.14 9.33 12.46
N LEU A 71 -12.06 10.02 11.79
CA LEU A 71 -13.24 10.60 12.42
C LEU A 71 -14.14 9.51 13.00
N THR A 72 -14.93 9.86 14.01
CA THR A 72 -15.96 8.94 14.53
C THR A 72 -16.93 8.56 13.42
N ASP A 73 -17.48 7.35 13.51
CA ASP A 73 -18.45 6.78 12.54
C ASP A 73 -17.96 6.78 11.08
N THR A 74 -16.63 6.73 10.90
CA THR A 74 -16.01 6.53 9.59
C THR A 74 -15.95 5.05 9.24
N LYS A 75 -16.34 4.72 8.01
CA LYS A 75 -16.15 3.40 7.40
C LYS A 75 -15.31 3.53 6.12
N ILE A 76 -14.29 2.72 6.01
CA ILE A 76 -13.30 2.76 4.91
C ILE A 76 -13.13 1.37 4.33
N PHE A 77 -13.11 1.28 3.01
CA PHE A 77 -12.65 0.11 2.27
C PHE A 77 -11.50 0.52 1.34
N THR A 78 -10.43 -0.24 1.32
CA THR A 78 -9.25 0.08 0.52
C THR A 78 -8.74 -1.11 -0.26
N ILE A 79 -8.33 -0.85 -1.49
CA ILE A 79 -7.56 -1.75 -2.33
C ILE A 79 -6.13 -1.23 -2.33
N GLY A 80 -5.22 -1.96 -1.70
CA GLY A 80 -3.78 -1.70 -1.81
C GLY A 80 -3.26 -2.19 -3.15
N LEU A 81 -3.00 -1.27 -4.08
CA LEU A 81 -2.56 -1.56 -5.43
C LEU A 81 -1.04 -1.63 -5.53
N LYS A 82 -0.54 -2.54 -6.35
CA LYS A 82 0.86 -2.61 -6.78
C LYS A 82 1.12 -1.65 -7.95
N LEU A 83 2.37 -1.27 -8.18
CA LEU A 83 2.72 -0.29 -9.21
C LEU A 83 2.25 -0.64 -10.63
N LEU A 84 2.18 -1.93 -10.96
CA LEU A 84 1.69 -2.37 -12.27
C LEU A 84 0.24 -1.93 -12.51
N ALA A 85 -0.55 -1.80 -11.44
CA ALA A 85 -1.94 -1.36 -11.52
C ALA A 85 -2.11 0.08 -12.00
N VAL A 86 -1.12 0.94 -11.79
CA VAL A 86 -1.18 2.36 -12.21
C VAL A 86 -1.47 2.49 -13.70
N GLU A 87 -0.72 1.78 -14.50
CA GLU A 87 -0.82 1.87 -15.97
C GLU A 87 -2.02 1.10 -16.51
N TYR A 88 -2.32 -0.06 -15.96
CA TYR A 88 -3.32 -0.97 -16.53
C TYR A 88 -4.70 -0.89 -15.87
N LEU A 89 -4.80 -0.43 -14.64
CA LEU A 89 -6.06 -0.21 -13.94
C LEU A 89 -6.48 1.26 -13.91
N LEU A 90 -5.55 2.14 -13.55
CA LEU A 90 -5.86 3.57 -13.41
C LEU A 90 -5.75 4.31 -14.74
N GLY A 91 -4.96 3.76 -15.70
CA GLY A 91 -4.79 4.29 -17.04
C GLY A 91 -4.03 5.62 -17.11
N ASP A 92 -3.44 6.08 -16.00
CA ASP A 92 -2.78 7.38 -15.89
C ASP A 92 -1.57 7.31 -14.95
N SER A 93 -0.71 8.32 -14.98
CA SER A 93 0.41 8.47 -14.06
C SER A 93 -0.06 8.94 -12.69
N ILE A 94 0.64 8.49 -11.64
CA ILE A 94 0.41 8.95 -10.25
C ILE A 94 1.53 9.86 -9.75
N LYS A 95 2.40 10.35 -10.62
CA LYS A 95 3.54 11.20 -10.23
C LYS A 95 3.11 12.46 -9.47
N ASP A 96 1.95 13.00 -9.83
CA ASP A 96 1.42 14.26 -9.28
C ASP A 96 0.67 14.05 -7.94
N VAL A 97 0.51 12.79 -7.50
CA VAL A 97 -0.07 12.43 -6.20
C VAL A 97 0.92 11.74 -5.26
N LEU A 98 2.22 11.94 -5.48
CA LEU A 98 3.27 11.47 -4.55
C LEU A 98 3.10 12.16 -3.18
N ASN A 99 2.92 11.38 -2.10
CA ASN A 99 2.57 11.84 -0.74
C ASN A 99 1.18 12.52 -0.63
N GLU A 100 0.36 12.43 -1.67
CA GLU A 100 -0.94 13.10 -1.73
C GLU A 100 -2.01 12.12 -2.19
N GLY A 101 -3.27 12.58 -2.17
CA GLY A 101 -4.41 11.85 -2.70
C GLY A 101 -5.19 12.71 -3.71
N ARG A 102 -5.87 12.05 -4.62
CA ARG A 102 -6.77 12.66 -5.59
C ARG A 102 -8.14 12.01 -5.49
N HIS A 103 -9.20 12.82 -5.43
CA HIS A 103 -10.56 12.32 -5.50
C HIS A 103 -10.86 11.78 -6.91
N PHE A 104 -11.53 10.66 -6.95
CA PHE A 104 -12.09 10.07 -8.14
C PHE A 104 -13.62 10.17 -8.11
N THR A 105 -14.24 10.15 -9.27
CA THR A 105 -15.69 10.11 -9.36
C THR A 105 -16.21 8.78 -8.84
N ASN A 106 -17.36 8.79 -8.13
CA ASN A 106 -17.93 7.59 -7.48
C ASN A 106 -18.33 6.49 -8.45
N ASP A 107 -18.41 6.79 -9.75
CA ASP A 107 -18.78 5.86 -10.82
C ASP A 107 -17.61 5.06 -11.40
N PHE A 108 -16.37 5.28 -10.89
CA PHE A 108 -15.18 4.63 -11.44
C PHE A 108 -15.30 3.10 -11.52
N TRP A 109 -15.89 2.45 -10.50
CA TRP A 109 -16.21 1.01 -10.54
C TRP A 109 -17.65 0.69 -10.11
N GLN A 110 -18.48 1.69 -9.96
CA GLN A 110 -19.90 1.55 -9.65
C GLN A 110 -20.14 0.64 -8.43
N PHE A 111 -19.47 0.96 -7.31
CA PHE A 111 -19.74 0.29 -6.03
C PHE A 111 -21.09 0.73 -5.49
N GLU A 112 -21.90 -0.25 -5.10
CA GLU A 112 -23.19 -0.05 -4.46
C GLU A 112 -23.09 -0.27 -2.93
N GLU A 113 -24.10 0.16 -2.17
CA GLU A 113 -24.15 -0.04 -0.71
C GLU A 113 -24.06 -1.53 -0.33
N THR A 114 -24.61 -2.42 -1.15
CA THR A 114 -24.55 -3.88 -0.96
C THR A 114 -23.12 -4.40 -1.07
N ASP A 115 -22.32 -3.86 -2.01
CA ASP A 115 -20.90 -4.20 -2.17
C ASP A 115 -20.07 -3.74 -0.97
N LEU A 116 -20.47 -2.63 -0.35
CA LEU A 116 -19.80 -1.99 0.80
C LEU A 116 -20.40 -2.39 2.16
N SER A 117 -21.23 -3.43 2.19
CA SER A 117 -21.80 -3.97 3.44
C SER A 117 -20.78 -4.77 4.25
N SER A 118 -19.85 -5.46 3.59
CA SER A 118 -18.79 -6.26 4.21
C SER A 118 -17.48 -6.22 3.42
N LEU A 119 -16.36 -6.59 4.07
CA LEU A 119 -15.08 -6.75 3.38
C LEU A 119 -15.15 -7.82 2.27
N GLU A 120 -15.89 -8.91 2.51
CA GLU A 120 -16.06 -10.00 1.55
C GLU A 120 -16.74 -9.53 0.26
N ASN A 121 -17.87 -8.82 0.37
CA ASN A 121 -18.60 -8.28 -0.77
C ASN A 121 -17.74 -7.26 -1.54
N PHE A 122 -17.04 -6.39 -0.82
CA PHE A 122 -16.10 -5.45 -1.42
C PHE A 122 -15.01 -6.17 -2.22
N CYS A 123 -14.35 -7.18 -1.64
CA CYS A 123 -13.33 -7.97 -2.32
C CYS A 123 -13.87 -8.65 -3.57
N LYS A 124 -15.07 -9.23 -3.48
CA LYS A 124 -15.74 -9.90 -4.61
C LYS A 124 -15.97 -8.93 -5.77
N LYS A 125 -16.59 -7.77 -5.50
CA LYS A 125 -16.84 -6.75 -6.51
C LYS A 125 -15.55 -6.22 -7.13
N ALA A 126 -14.57 -5.84 -6.31
CA ALA A 126 -13.27 -5.35 -6.77
C ALA A 126 -12.56 -6.39 -7.65
N THR A 127 -12.52 -7.65 -7.20
CA THR A 127 -11.91 -8.76 -7.96
C THR A 127 -12.59 -8.95 -9.32
N GLN A 128 -13.92 -8.93 -9.38
CA GLN A 128 -14.66 -9.03 -10.62
C GLN A 128 -14.29 -7.90 -11.59
N LYS A 129 -14.24 -6.66 -11.11
CA LYS A 129 -13.84 -5.50 -11.93
C LYS A 129 -12.42 -5.62 -12.44
N ILE A 130 -11.47 -6.01 -11.60
CA ILE A 130 -10.06 -6.16 -11.99
C ILE A 130 -9.88 -7.29 -13.01
N LYS A 131 -10.62 -8.39 -12.89
CA LYS A 131 -10.59 -9.51 -13.85
C LYS A 131 -11.09 -9.14 -15.25
N THR A 132 -11.89 -8.08 -15.41
CA THR A 132 -12.31 -7.61 -16.74
C THR A 132 -11.20 -6.93 -17.52
N ILE A 133 -10.09 -6.58 -16.85
CA ILE A 133 -8.96 -5.88 -17.48
C ILE A 133 -8.10 -6.93 -18.18
N SER A 134 -7.94 -6.76 -19.50
CA SER A 134 -7.12 -7.66 -20.29
C SER A 134 -5.66 -7.61 -19.83
N THR A 135 -5.12 -8.78 -19.51
CA THR A 135 -3.70 -8.94 -19.15
C THR A 135 -2.82 -9.23 -20.37
N GLU A 136 -3.41 -9.43 -21.54
CA GLU A 136 -2.69 -9.80 -22.77
C GLU A 136 -1.77 -8.67 -23.26
N ASN A 137 -2.12 -7.42 -22.97
CA ASN A 137 -1.36 -6.24 -23.39
C ASN A 137 -0.30 -5.80 -22.37
N ILE A 138 -0.09 -6.55 -21.28
CA ILE A 138 0.91 -6.19 -20.28
C ILE A 138 2.32 -6.44 -20.86
N ASP A 139 3.14 -5.38 -20.93
CA ASP A 139 4.56 -5.52 -21.32
C ASP A 139 5.24 -6.54 -20.37
N SER A 140 5.72 -7.63 -20.95
CA SER A 140 6.34 -8.74 -20.21
C SER A 140 7.56 -8.30 -19.40
N ARG A 141 8.30 -7.27 -19.86
CA ARG A 141 9.45 -6.71 -19.13
C ARG A 141 8.99 -5.94 -17.90
N LYS A 142 7.89 -5.16 -17.98
CA LYS A 142 7.29 -4.47 -16.84
C LYS A 142 6.78 -5.48 -15.81
N LYS A 143 6.03 -6.49 -16.27
CA LYS A 143 5.54 -7.57 -15.41
C LYS A 143 6.70 -8.22 -14.67
N LYS A 144 7.75 -8.62 -15.40
CA LYS A 144 8.95 -9.24 -14.82
C LYS A 144 9.70 -8.30 -13.86
N LEU A 145 9.80 -7.01 -14.19
CA LEU A 145 10.43 -6.01 -13.33
C LEU A 145 9.74 -5.94 -11.97
N PHE A 146 8.42 -5.81 -11.96
CA PHE A 146 7.66 -5.73 -10.71
C PHE A 146 7.63 -7.05 -9.94
N GLU A 147 7.53 -8.20 -10.61
CA GLU A 147 7.69 -9.51 -9.96
C GLU A 147 9.02 -9.62 -9.20
N LEU A 148 10.13 -9.21 -9.82
CA LEU A 148 11.45 -9.24 -9.20
C LEU A 148 11.59 -8.23 -8.05
N ILE A 149 11.01 -7.04 -8.18
CA ILE A 149 11.00 -6.02 -7.13
C ILE A 149 10.23 -6.52 -5.91
N TYR A 150 9.02 -7.05 -6.10
CA TYR A 150 8.18 -7.52 -4.99
C TYR A 150 8.71 -8.81 -4.37
N SER A 151 9.12 -9.80 -5.16
CA SER A 151 9.66 -11.07 -4.63
C SER A 151 10.97 -10.89 -3.87
N SER A 152 11.75 -9.84 -4.20
CA SER A 152 12.96 -9.51 -3.45
C SER A 152 12.72 -8.50 -2.32
N HIS A 153 11.46 -8.09 -2.06
CA HIS A 153 11.14 -7.01 -1.12
C HIS A 153 12.01 -5.75 -1.32
N GLY A 154 12.30 -5.41 -2.59
CA GLY A 154 13.14 -4.27 -2.95
C GLY A 154 14.64 -4.44 -2.65
N SER A 155 15.12 -5.64 -2.32
CA SER A 155 16.55 -5.87 -2.02
C SER A 155 17.42 -5.98 -3.26
N MET A 156 16.84 -6.33 -4.42
CA MET A 156 17.59 -6.50 -5.66
C MET A 156 18.11 -5.15 -6.19
N LYS A 157 19.40 -5.08 -6.49
CA LYS A 157 20.03 -3.87 -7.04
C LYS A 157 19.48 -3.56 -8.42
N ILE A 158 19.29 -2.26 -8.74
CA ILE A 158 18.73 -1.81 -10.04
C ILE A 158 19.53 -2.34 -11.23
N LYS A 159 20.86 -2.41 -11.12
CA LYS A 159 21.70 -3.02 -12.15
C LYS A 159 21.31 -4.48 -12.41
N LYS A 160 21.10 -5.29 -11.37
CA LYS A 160 20.68 -6.69 -11.51
C LYS A 160 19.26 -6.83 -12.06
N LEU A 161 18.35 -5.92 -11.70
CA LEU A 161 17.03 -5.83 -12.30
C LEU A 161 17.13 -5.56 -13.80
N SER A 162 17.94 -4.57 -14.20
CA SER A 162 18.11 -4.18 -15.60
C SER A 162 18.60 -5.34 -16.48
N GLU A 163 19.57 -6.12 -15.98
CA GLU A 163 20.08 -7.31 -16.67
C GLU A 163 18.99 -8.37 -16.87
N LYS A 164 18.10 -8.56 -15.87
CA LYS A 164 17.06 -9.60 -15.90
C LYS A 164 15.82 -9.24 -16.75
N VAL A 165 15.56 -7.95 -16.97
CA VAL A 165 14.40 -7.49 -17.73
C VAL A 165 14.76 -6.89 -19.09
N PHE A 166 16.03 -6.94 -19.48
CA PHE A 166 16.54 -6.37 -20.74
C PHE A 166 16.17 -4.89 -20.93
N TRP A 167 16.14 -4.13 -19.84
CA TRP A 167 16.00 -2.69 -19.80
C TRP A 167 17.23 -2.07 -19.15
N SER A 168 17.79 -1.02 -19.76
CA SER A 168 18.89 -0.32 -19.11
C SER A 168 18.43 0.32 -17.79
N SER A 169 19.33 0.46 -16.83
CA SER A 169 19.04 1.15 -15.58
C SER A 169 18.51 2.58 -15.82
N ARG A 170 18.93 3.24 -16.90
CA ARG A 170 18.43 4.57 -17.30
C ARG A 170 16.96 4.51 -17.73
N GLN A 171 16.56 3.48 -18.49
CA GLN A 171 15.16 3.28 -18.89
C GLN A 171 14.27 2.99 -17.69
N ILE A 172 14.71 2.12 -16.76
CA ILE A 172 13.98 1.84 -15.52
C ILE A 172 13.81 3.14 -14.70
N ASN A 173 14.87 3.92 -14.52
CA ASN A 173 14.78 5.19 -13.78
C ASN A 173 13.82 6.17 -14.46
N ARG A 174 13.88 6.33 -15.79
CA ARG A 174 12.96 7.19 -16.53
C ARG A 174 11.50 6.76 -16.37
N TYR A 175 11.24 5.46 -16.52
CA TYR A 175 9.90 4.89 -16.34
C TYR A 175 9.34 5.17 -14.94
N PHE A 176 10.11 4.90 -13.88
CA PHE A 176 9.68 5.15 -12.52
C PHE A 176 9.38 6.63 -12.25
N ASN A 177 10.26 7.53 -12.69
CA ASN A 177 10.03 8.97 -12.49
C ASN A 177 8.82 9.49 -13.28
N GLN A 178 8.59 8.98 -14.49
CA GLN A 178 7.45 9.39 -15.32
C GLN A 178 6.11 8.86 -14.82
N GLN A 179 6.07 7.62 -14.35
CA GLN A 179 4.83 6.98 -13.93
C GLN A 179 4.49 7.22 -12.46
N PHE A 180 5.50 7.25 -11.59
CA PHE A 180 5.31 7.22 -10.15
C PHE A 180 5.92 8.42 -9.40
N GLY A 181 6.63 9.32 -10.07
CA GLY A 181 7.27 10.47 -9.44
C GLY A 181 8.43 10.15 -8.48
N ILE A 182 8.89 8.89 -8.43
CA ILE A 182 9.91 8.42 -7.51
C ILE A 182 10.97 7.59 -8.24
N SER A 183 12.22 7.61 -7.78
CA SER A 183 13.23 6.72 -8.35
C SER A 183 13.03 5.26 -7.92
N PRO A 184 13.40 4.26 -8.75
CA PRO A 184 13.27 2.86 -8.40
C PRO A 184 14.06 2.49 -7.15
N LYS A 185 15.21 3.15 -6.90
CA LYS A 185 16.00 2.94 -5.67
C LYS A 185 15.26 3.42 -4.42
N ALA A 186 14.62 4.60 -4.49
CA ALA A 186 13.85 5.13 -3.37
C ALA A 186 12.62 4.25 -3.11
N TYR A 187 11.91 3.83 -4.15
CA TYR A 187 10.79 2.90 -4.04
C TYR A 187 11.19 1.56 -3.40
N CYS A 188 12.30 0.95 -3.86
CA CYS A 188 12.81 -0.28 -3.26
C CYS A 188 13.18 -0.12 -1.78
N ASN A 189 13.62 1.08 -1.36
CA ASN A 189 13.87 1.35 0.07
C ASN A 189 12.56 1.35 0.88
N ILE A 190 11.47 1.89 0.33
CA ILE A 190 10.15 1.90 0.96
C ILE A 190 9.61 0.47 1.09
N LEU A 191 9.74 -0.35 0.04
CA LEU A 191 9.33 -1.76 0.11
C LEU A 191 10.10 -2.55 1.18
N ARG A 192 11.42 -2.31 1.32
CA ARG A 192 12.22 -2.94 2.40
C ARG A 192 11.76 -2.51 3.79
N LEU A 193 11.37 -1.25 3.91
CA LEU A 193 10.77 -0.74 5.15
C LEU A 193 9.45 -1.48 5.45
N GLY A 194 8.52 -1.51 4.49
CA GLY A 194 7.22 -2.19 4.64
C GLY A 194 7.37 -3.67 5.00
N ALA A 195 8.31 -4.38 4.36
CA ALA A 195 8.62 -5.77 4.70
C ALA A 195 9.12 -5.95 6.15
N SER A 196 9.68 -4.91 6.76
CA SER A 196 10.14 -4.94 8.16
C SER A 196 9.00 -4.78 9.17
N PHE A 197 7.84 -4.25 8.76
CA PHE A 197 6.75 -3.96 9.70
C PHE A 197 6.20 -5.23 10.36
N LYS A 198 6.11 -6.34 9.63
CA LYS A 198 5.68 -7.63 10.19
C LYS A 198 6.62 -8.07 11.32
N HIS A 199 7.91 -8.10 11.08
CA HIS A 199 8.91 -8.47 12.09
C HIS A 199 8.88 -7.53 13.31
N ILE A 200 8.76 -6.22 13.05
CA ILE A 200 8.64 -5.22 14.11
C ILE A 200 7.36 -5.44 14.93
N SER A 201 6.23 -5.73 14.28
CA SER A 201 4.96 -5.99 14.96
C SER A 201 5.00 -7.24 15.85
N GLU A 202 5.84 -8.21 15.49
CA GLU A 202 6.13 -9.43 16.28
C GLU A 202 7.19 -9.21 17.39
N GLY A 203 7.65 -7.97 17.56
CA GLY A 203 8.67 -7.63 18.57
C GLY A 203 10.11 -7.95 18.16
N LYS A 204 10.34 -8.35 16.92
CA LYS A 204 11.68 -8.59 16.37
C LYS A 204 12.31 -7.26 15.97
N LEU A 205 13.25 -6.78 16.80
CA LEU A 205 13.86 -5.46 16.66
C LEU A 205 15.20 -5.47 15.92
N PHE A 206 15.59 -6.61 15.38
CA PHE A 206 16.79 -6.80 14.60
C PHE A 206 16.44 -7.02 13.12
N PRO A 207 17.27 -6.54 12.18
CA PRO A 207 17.02 -6.76 10.77
C PRO A 207 17.26 -8.24 10.43
N GLU A 208 16.21 -8.96 10.09
CA GLU A 208 16.37 -10.35 9.60
C GLU A 208 16.89 -10.38 8.16
N GLN A 209 16.68 -9.34 7.37
CA GLN A 209 17.13 -9.27 5.98
C GLN A 209 17.34 -7.83 5.50
N ASN A 210 18.31 -7.66 4.57
CA ASN A 210 18.46 -6.47 3.71
C ASN A 210 18.91 -5.15 4.35
N PHE A 211 19.41 -5.18 5.57
CA PHE A 211 20.09 -4.06 6.20
C PHE A 211 21.53 -4.44 6.47
N THR A 212 22.43 -3.47 6.41
CA THR A 212 23.88 -3.72 6.61
C THR A 212 24.17 -4.08 8.06
N ASP A 213 23.48 -3.43 9.00
CA ASP A 213 23.61 -3.62 10.43
C ASP A 213 22.40 -3.02 11.17
N GLN A 214 22.36 -3.19 12.50
CA GLN A 214 21.29 -2.70 13.35
C GLN A 214 21.17 -1.17 13.36
N ASN A 215 22.31 -0.45 13.33
CA ASN A 215 22.27 1.01 13.32
C ASN A 215 21.67 1.56 12.04
N HIS A 216 21.99 0.94 10.90
CA HIS A 216 21.38 1.27 9.62
C HIS A 216 19.88 1.00 9.64
N PHE A 217 19.45 -0.16 10.18
CA PHE A 217 18.04 -0.49 10.37
C PHE A 217 17.31 0.59 11.20
N ILE A 218 17.82 0.92 12.39
CA ILE A 218 17.20 1.96 13.25
C ILE A 218 17.12 3.31 12.55
N LYS A 219 18.17 3.72 11.81
CA LYS A 219 18.16 4.98 11.05
C LYS A 219 17.09 4.99 9.96
N VAL A 220 16.92 3.89 9.24
CA VAL A 220 15.90 3.76 8.18
C VAL A 220 14.51 3.82 8.78
N ILE A 221 14.24 3.04 9.85
CA ILE A 221 12.92 3.08 10.51
C ILE A 221 12.61 4.49 11.03
N LYS A 222 13.56 5.13 11.73
CA LYS A 222 13.36 6.52 12.20
C LYS A 222 13.10 7.50 11.08
N LYS A 223 13.77 7.36 9.93
CA LYS A 223 13.56 8.23 8.77
C LYS A 223 12.12 8.13 8.23
N TYR A 224 11.59 6.92 8.12
CA TYR A 224 10.31 6.67 7.44
C TYR A 224 9.11 6.51 8.38
N ALA A 225 9.33 6.17 9.66
CA ALA A 225 8.24 6.04 10.64
C ALA A 225 8.25 7.17 11.68
N GLY A 226 9.30 8.00 11.73
CA GLY A 226 9.45 9.06 12.72
C GLY A 226 9.78 8.58 14.13
N VAL A 227 9.83 7.26 14.35
CA VAL A 227 10.06 6.63 15.66
C VAL A 227 11.06 5.47 15.56
N THR A 228 11.54 4.97 16.70
CA THR A 228 12.42 3.78 16.73
C THR A 228 11.64 2.49 16.46
N PRO A 229 12.31 1.38 16.03
CA PRO A 229 11.68 0.07 15.91
C PRO A 229 10.98 -0.39 17.19
N LYS A 230 11.55 -0.08 18.37
CA LYS A 230 10.97 -0.41 19.68
C LYS A 230 9.68 0.36 19.97
N GLU A 231 9.62 1.62 19.62
CA GLU A 231 8.41 2.44 19.75
C GLU A 231 7.33 1.99 18.75
N LEU A 232 7.74 1.70 17.50
CA LEU A 232 6.86 1.20 16.45
C LEU A 232 6.25 -0.17 16.83
N SER A 233 7.06 -1.10 17.38
CA SER A 233 6.60 -2.42 17.84
C SER A 233 5.54 -2.32 18.96
N LYS A 234 5.69 -1.37 19.86
CA LYS A 234 4.71 -1.14 20.93
C LYS A 234 3.36 -0.67 20.39
N ASN A 235 3.40 0.10 19.30
CA ASN A 235 2.21 0.69 18.67
C ASN A 235 1.18 1.17 19.70
N LYS A 236 1.63 2.04 20.59
CA LYS A 236 0.80 2.54 21.68
C LYS A 236 -0.45 3.24 21.14
N ASP A 237 -1.60 2.90 21.72
CA ASP A 237 -2.92 3.42 21.36
C ASP A 237 -3.30 3.22 19.87
N ASP A 238 -2.78 2.15 19.24
CA ASP A 238 -2.98 1.82 17.80
C ASP A 238 -2.64 2.97 16.84
N ARG A 239 -1.67 3.81 17.24
CA ARG A 239 -1.28 5.02 16.52
C ARG A 239 -0.86 4.74 15.06
N PHE A 240 -0.21 3.61 14.79
CA PHE A 240 0.24 3.25 13.46
C PHE A 240 -0.72 2.24 12.84
N ILE A 241 -1.53 2.71 11.87
CA ILE A 241 -2.59 1.89 11.24
C ILE A 241 -2.01 0.65 10.57
N ASP A 242 -0.90 0.79 9.85
CA ASP A 242 -0.27 -0.33 9.14
C ASP A 242 0.16 -1.44 10.10
N ILE A 243 0.71 -1.10 11.27
CA ILE A 243 1.11 -2.07 12.28
C ILE A 243 -0.12 -2.76 12.89
N THR A 244 -1.19 -2.01 13.15
CA THR A 244 -2.45 -2.55 13.65
C THR A 244 -3.10 -3.47 12.61
N ALA A 245 -3.09 -3.07 11.33
CA ALA A 245 -3.59 -3.89 10.24
C ALA A 245 -2.83 -5.21 10.11
N ILE A 246 -1.49 -5.17 10.15
CA ILE A 246 -0.63 -6.38 10.06
C ILE A 246 -0.93 -7.37 11.18
N LYS A 247 -1.12 -6.90 12.42
CA LYS A 247 -1.48 -7.77 13.56
C LYS A 247 -2.82 -8.48 13.37
N ASN A 248 -3.70 -7.93 12.55
CA ASN A 248 -5.02 -8.47 12.24
C ASN A 248 -5.07 -9.24 10.91
N PHE A 249 -3.93 -9.39 10.19
CA PHE A 249 -3.88 -10.25 9.00
C PHE A 249 -4.09 -11.70 9.41
N PRO A 250 -4.95 -12.44 8.71
CA PRO A 250 -5.03 -13.89 8.92
C PRO A 250 -3.67 -14.52 8.59
N SER A 251 -3.16 -15.32 9.55
CA SER A 251 -1.94 -16.14 9.41
C SER A 251 -2.12 -17.23 8.35
#